data_c65058b14c3184b8b40039e4cf40a156
#
_entry.id   c65058b14c3184b8b40039e4cf40a156
#
_cell.length_a   1.000
_cell.length_b   1.000
_cell.length_c   1.000
_cell.angle_alpha   90.00
_cell.angle_beta   90.00
_cell.angle_gamma   90.00
#
_symmetry.space_group_name_H-M   'P 1'
#
loop_
_entity.id
_entity.type
_entity.pdbx_description
1 polymer ?
#
loop_
_entity_poly.entity_id
_entity_poly.type
_entity_poly.pdbx_seq_one_letter_code
_entity_poly.pdbx_strand_id
1 'polypeptide(L)'
;MTGATEGPKQDPLGEVWLNTDVDMKNTADSHHHKTDYPLYLHKVPEQHRAPSGNPWDSLQRGSHRPLPAVPAELCIRITDRAPHELSRTTLSVVDLLLNGDLLRLRSEEVADTLHISPTTLRRRLRADGTNYQSILDHVRRQRCTVMLEKRWLPGKCVAWELGYAEVNSFYRAFRRWTGHNYSDLKQLYI
;
A
#
# COMPACT_ATOMS: atom_id res chain seq x y z
N MET A 1 -46.19 25.68 -20.59
CA MET A 1 -45.35 24.49 -20.40
C MET A 1 -43.92 24.93 -20.62
N THR A 2 -43.25 25.36 -19.55
CA THR A 2 -41.90 25.94 -19.60
C THR A 2 -40.98 25.02 -18.85
N GLY A 3 -40.11 24.34 -19.60
CA GLY A 3 -39.04 23.54 -19.05
C GLY A 3 -37.87 24.42 -18.62
N ALA A 4 -37.58 24.43 -17.36
CA ALA A 4 -36.39 25.08 -16.81
C ALA A 4 -35.20 24.19 -17.01
N THR A 5 -34.22 24.63 -17.78
CA THR A 5 -32.88 24.05 -17.90
C THR A 5 -32.04 24.55 -16.72
N GLU A 6 -31.74 23.68 -15.78
CA GLU A 6 -30.74 23.98 -14.75
C GLU A 6 -29.33 23.98 -15.39
N GLY A 7 -28.67 25.12 -15.35
CA GLY A 7 -27.28 25.28 -15.75
C GLY A 7 -26.31 24.68 -14.69
N PRO A 8 -25.05 24.44 -15.05
CA PRO A 8 -24.07 23.85 -14.15
C PRO A 8 -23.82 24.80 -12.97
N LYS A 9 -23.89 24.23 -11.76
CA LYS A 9 -23.51 24.91 -10.51
C LYS A 9 -22.00 25.17 -10.53
N GLN A 10 -21.63 26.43 -10.47
CA GLN A 10 -20.25 26.86 -10.28
C GLN A 10 -19.90 26.86 -8.78
N ASP A 11 -18.83 26.20 -8.41
CA ASP A 11 -18.22 26.27 -7.08
C ASP A 11 -17.50 27.62 -6.90
N PRO A 12 -17.49 28.19 -5.67
CA PRO A 12 -16.89 29.49 -5.39
C PRO A 12 -15.40 29.63 -5.58
N LEU A 13 -14.69 28.56 -5.97
CA LEU A 13 -13.24 28.56 -6.19
C LEU A 13 -12.84 28.39 -7.66
N GLY A 14 -13.79 28.42 -8.61
CA GLY A 14 -13.49 28.52 -10.04
C GLY A 14 -12.80 27.31 -10.68
N GLU A 15 -12.73 26.17 -10.03
CA GLU A 15 -12.17 24.95 -10.63
C GLU A 15 -13.29 24.08 -11.22
N VAL A 16 -13.25 23.96 -12.55
CA VAL A 16 -14.16 23.09 -13.31
C VAL A 16 -13.70 21.65 -13.12
N TRP A 17 -14.39 20.90 -12.27
CA TRP A 17 -14.21 19.44 -12.18
C TRP A 17 -14.96 18.79 -13.33
N LEU A 18 -14.22 18.31 -14.32
CA LEU A 18 -14.79 17.45 -15.35
C LEU A 18 -15.23 16.13 -14.69
N ASN A 19 -16.54 15.98 -14.53
CA ASN A 19 -17.19 14.72 -14.23
C ASN A 19 -16.92 13.75 -15.37
N THR A 20 -15.90 12.91 -15.25
CA THR A 20 -15.71 11.75 -16.11
C THR A 20 -16.33 10.53 -15.44
N ASP A 21 -17.65 10.52 -15.30
CA ASP A 21 -18.41 9.28 -15.31
C ASP A 21 -18.46 8.80 -16.76
N VAL A 22 -17.40 8.13 -17.18
CA VAL A 22 -17.40 7.41 -18.45
C VAL A 22 -17.99 6.03 -18.21
N ASP A 23 -19.20 5.91 -18.67
CA ASP A 23 -19.96 4.70 -18.95
C ASP A 23 -19.04 3.60 -19.54
N MET A 24 -18.74 2.56 -18.74
CA MET A 24 -18.00 1.39 -19.20
C MET A 24 -18.93 0.45 -19.96
N LYS A 25 -19.20 0.75 -21.21
CA LYS A 25 -19.61 -0.23 -22.20
C LYS A 25 -18.43 -0.54 -23.10
N ASN A 26 -17.84 -1.68 -22.82
CA ASN A 26 -17.27 -2.70 -23.69
C ASN A 26 -16.85 -2.26 -25.10
N THR A 27 -15.53 -2.05 -25.32
CA THR A 27 -14.90 -2.37 -26.61
C THR A 27 -13.50 -2.87 -26.33
N ALA A 28 -13.28 -4.14 -26.63
CA ALA A 28 -11.97 -4.73 -26.79
C ALA A 28 -11.30 -4.06 -28.00
N ASP A 29 -10.28 -3.26 -27.75
CA ASP A 29 -9.29 -2.96 -28.79
C ASP A 29 -7.93 -2.65 -28.16
N SER A 30 -6.96 -3.41 -28.69
CA SER A 30 -5.56 -3.42 -28.29
C SER A 30 -4.88 -2.15 -28.78
N HIS A 31 -4.69 -1.15 -27.93
CA HIS A 31 -3.67 -0.14 -28.15
C HIS A 31 -3.00 0.22 -26.83
N HIS A 32 -1.69 -0.02 -26.80
CA HIS A 32 -0.75 0.46 -25.79
C HIS A 32 -0.84 1.98 -25.65
N HIS A 33 -1.71 2.48 -24.81
CA HIS A 33 -1.62 3.84 -24.31
C HIS A 33 -0.64 3.86 -23.15
N LYS A 34 0.58 4.35 -23.42
CA LYS A 34 1.40 4.97 -22.40
C LYS A 34 0.56 6.06 -21.73
N THR A 35 -0.05 5.74 -20.60
CA THR A 35 -0.67 6.74 -19.75
C THR A 35 0.46 7.54 -19.12
N ASP A 36 0.66 8.76 -19.58
CA ASP A 36 1.46 9.78 -18.90
C ASP A 36 0.82 10.06 -17.54
N TYR A 37 1.27 9.32 -16.53
CA TYR A 37 0.97 9.68 -15.15
C TYR A 37 1.82 10.90 -14.80
N PRO A 38 1.24 11.94 -14.20
CA PRO A 38 2.00 13.12 -13.82
C PRO A 38 3.15 12.73 -12.92
N LEU A 39 4.34 13.25 -13.26
CA LEU A 39 5.65 13.05 -12.64
C LEU A 39 5.77 13.41 -11.14
N TYR A 40 4.67 13.46 -10.41
CA TYR A 40 4.65 13.82 -8.99
C TYR A 40 5.15 12.71 -8.05
N LEU A 41 5.35 11.49 -8.54
CA LEU A 41 5.68 10.33 -7.72
C LEU A 41 7.18 9.98 -7.67
N HIS A 42 8.04 10.72 -8.37
CA HIS A 42 9.47 10.37 -8.45
C HIS A 42 10.40 11.11 -7.49
N LYS A 43 9.88 11.94 -6.59
CA LYS A 43 10.68 12.46 -5.48
C LYS A 43 10.35 11.72 -4.19
N VAL A 44 10.73 10.45 -4.13
CA VAL A 44 11.07 9.83 -2.85
C VAL A 44 12.26 10.63 -2.32
N PRO A 45 12.19 11.19 -1.10
CA PRO A 45 13.35 11.88 -0.53
C PRO A 45 14.56 10.96 -0.61
N GLU A 46 15.70 11.47 -1.06
CA GLU A 46 16.95 10.72 -1.25
C GLU A 46 17.43 9.98 0.01
N GLN A 47 16.86 10.31 1.16
CA GLN A 47 17.13 9.69 2.46
C GLN A 47 16.59 8.25 2.59
N HIS A 48 15.79 7.74 1.63
CA HIS A 48 15.28 6.38 1.61
C HIS A 48 15.79 5.57 0.42
N ARG A 49 16.83 6.04 -0.25
CA ARG A 49 17.52 5.23 -1.25
C ARG A 49 18.21 4.10 -0.52
N ALA A 50 17.67 2.90 -0.65
CA ALA A 50 18.32 1.70 -0.13
C ALA A 50 19.76 1.66 -0.62
N PRO A 51 20.74 1.36 0.25
CA PRO A 51 22.12 1.25 -0.17
C PRO A 51 22.21 0.29 -1.35
N SER A 52 23.02 0.61 -2.35
CA SER A 52 23.25 -0.17 -3.57
C SER A 52 23.99 -1.48 -3.23
N GLY A 53 23.25 -2.43 -2.75
CA GLY A 53 23.63 -3.78 -2.40
C GLY A 53 22.38 -4.46 -1.89
N ASN A 54 22.16 -5.72 -2.26
CA ASN A 54 21.03 -6.45 -1.73
C ASN A 54 21.13 -6.45 -0.20
N PRO A 55 20.22 -5.79 0.55
CA PRO A 55 20.29 -5.72 2.02
C PRO A 55 20.37 -7.10 2.68
N TRP A 56 20.09 -8.16 1.89
CA TRP A 56 19.95 -9.55 2.33
C TRP A 56 21.16 -10.43 2.04
N ASP A 57 22.18 -9.93 1.33
CA ASP A 57 23.43 -10.66 1.07
C ASP A 57 24.17 -11.04 2.37
N SER A 58 23.92 -10.28 3.43
CA SER A 58 24.46 -10.55 4.76
C SER A 58 23.71 -11.62 5.57
N LEU A 59 22.55 -12.09 5.11
CA LEU A 59 21.84 -13.21 5.75
C LEU A 59 22.55 -14.56 5.58
N GLN A 60 23.47 -14.65 4.62
CA GLN A 60 24.27 -15.86 4.37
C GLN A 60 25.48 -16.02 5.32
N ARG A 61 25.91 -14.93 5.96
CA ARG A 61 26.99 -14.99 6.96
C ARG A 61 26.39 -14.97 8.36
N GLY A 62 26.51 -16.11 9.03
CA GLY A 62 25.90 -16.41 10.32
C GLY A 62 26.01 -15.31 11.38
N SER A 63 25.00 -15.22 12.13
CA SER A 63 24.88 -15.05 13.58
C SER A 63 24.84 -13.68 14.25
N HIS A 64 25.11 -12.52 13.68
CA HIS A 64 25.03 -11.26 14.47
C HIS A 64 24.44 -10.05 13.75
N ARG A 65 23.61 -10.27 12.74
CA ARG A 65 22.89 -9.12 12.16
C ARG A 65 21.82 -8.64 13.15
N PRO A 66 21.74 -7.32 13.44
CA PRO A 66 20.65 -6.78 14.26
C PRO A 66 19.29 -7.15 13.65
N LEU A 67 18.29 -7.32 14.51
CA LEU A 67 16.92 -7.53 14.06
C LEU A 67 16.44 -6.30 13.29
N PRO A 68 15.57 -6.46 12.27
CA PRO A 68 14.96 -5.34 11.57
C PRO A 68 14.29 -4.39 12.55
N ALA A 69 14.47 -3.09 12.36
CA ALA A 69 13.83 -2.06 13.18
C ALA A 69 12.37 -1.89 12.74
N VAL A 70 11.48 -2.72 13.27
CA VAL A 70 10.05 -2.72 12.96
C VAL A 70 9.29 -2.02 14.08
N PRO A 71 8.28 -1.16 13.75
CA PRO A 71 7.46 -0.52 14.79
C PRO A 71 6.77 -1.55 15.69
N ALA A 72 6.99 -1.45 17.00
CA ALA A 72 6.43 -2.39 17.98
C ALA A 72 4.90 -2.44 17.93
N GLU A 73 4.24 -1.30 17.80
CA GLU A 73 2.79 -1.20 17.66
C GLU A 73 2.24 -1.95 16.45
N LEU A 74 2.99 -1.95 15.34
CA LEU A 74 2.59 -2.70 14.15
C LEU A 74 2.69 -4.20 14.40
N CYS A 75 3.75 -4.68 15.05
CA CYS A 75 3.91 -6.08 15.41
C CYS A 75 2.78 -6.55 16.34
N ILE A 76 2.45 -5.78 17.36
CA ILE A 76 1.35 -6.07 18.28
C ILE A 76 0.01 -6.13 17.52
N ARG A 77 -0.25 -5.21 16.60
CA ARG A 77 -1.48 -5.25 15.77
C ARG A 77 -1.56 -6.46 14.84
N ILE A 78 -0.42 -7.00 14.41
CA ILE A 78 -0.37 -8.16 13.50
C ILE A 78 -0.52 -9.49 14.26
N THR A 79 0.08 -9.61 15.45
CA THR A 79 0.29 -10.90 16.13
C THR A 79 -0.10 -10.92 17.60
N ASP A 80 -0.52 -9.80 18.17
CA ASP A 80 -0.71 -9.58 19.62
C ASP A 80 0.57 -9.82 20.45
N ARG A 81 1.76 -9.75 19.81
CA ARG A 81 3.06 -9.99 20.43
C ARG A 81 4.03 -8.86 20.17
N ALA A 82 4.95 -8.68 21.10
CA ALA A 82 6.03 -7.71 20.96
C ALA A 82 7.09 -8.20 19.93
N PRO A 83 7.86 -7.29 19.31
CA PRO A 83 8.86 -7.67 18.29
C PRO A 83 9.87 -8.71 18.76
N HIS A 84 10.29 -8.67 20.02
CA HIS A 84 11.27 -9.60 20.57
C HIS A 84 10.74 -11.03 20.73
N GLU A 85 9.42 -11.23 20.69
CA GLU A 85 8.76 -12.53 20.77
C GLU A 85 8.52 -13.16 19.39
N LEU A 86 8.78 -12.40 18.32
CA LEU A 86 8.54 -12.84 16.95
C LEU A 86 9.80 -13.45 16.34
N SER A 87 9.58 -14.41 15.44
CA SER A 87 10.68 -14.97 14.66
C SER A 87 11.32 -13.90 13.77
N ARG A 88 12.62 -14.03 13.52
CA ARG A 88 13.34 -13.18 12.56
C ARG A 88 12.65 -13.16 11.19
N THR A 89 12.05 -14.27 10.77
CA THR A 89 11.34 -14.36 9.49
C THR A 89 10.15 -13.38 9.46
N THR A 90 9.31 -13.36 10.48
CA THR A 90 8.16 -12.46 10.56
C THR A 90 8.61 -11.00 10.57
N LEU A 91 9.62 -10.65 11.38
CA LEU A 91 10.19 -9.30 11.40
C LEU A 91 10.75 -8.88 10.04
N SER A 92 11.46 -9.79 9.34
CA SER A 92 12.00 -9.52 8.01
C SER A 92 10.90 -9.33 6.97
N VAL A 93 9.80 -10.08 7.05
CA VAL A 93 8.64 -9.90 6.16
C VAL A 93 7.98 -8.54 6.39
N VAL A 94 7.77 -8.15 7.65
CA VAL A 94 7.19 -6.83 7.98
C VAL A 94 8.09 -5.71 7.46
N ASP A 95 9.40 -5.79 7.69
CA ASP A 95 10.38 -4.81 7.22
C ASP A 95 10.42 -4.69 5.69
N LEU A 96 10.45 -5.83 4.98
CA LEU A 96 10.37 -5.86 3.51
C LEU A 96 9.11 -5.18 2.99
N LEU A 97 7.97 -5.45 3.59
CA LEU A 97 6.70 -4.86 3.16
C LEU A 97 6.58 -3.38 3.56
N LEU A 98 7.17 -2.95 4.68
CA LEU A 98 7.18 -1.53 5.07
C LEU A 98 7.99 -0.67 4.11
N ASN A 99 9.12 -1.19 3.62
CA ASN A 99 10.10 -0.41 2.87
C ASN A 99 10.11 -0.72 1.37
N GLY A 100 9.45 -1.80 0.94
CA GLY A 100 9.48 -2.27 -0.44
C GLY A 100 8.31 -1.80 -1.29
N ASP A 101 8.37 -2.18 -2.58
CA ASP A 101 7.31 -1.96 -3.55
C ASP A 101 6.22 -3.04 -3.40
N LEU A 102 5.08 -2.65 -2.83
CA LEU A 102 3.98 -3.57 -2.55
C LEU A 102 3.28 -4.13 -3.81
N LEU A 103 3.50 -3.54 -4.99
CA LEU A 103 3.03 -4.11 -6.26
C LEU A 103 3.80 -5.38 -6.63
N ARG A 104 5.08 -5.42 -6.31
CA ARG A 104 6.00 -6.49 -6.71
C ARG A 104 6.23 -7.54 -5.62
N LEU A 105 6.02 -7.17 -4.36
CA LEU A 105 6.25 -8.08 -3.23
C LEU A 105 5.05 -8.99 -3.01
N ARG A 106 5.02 -10.11 -3.73
CA ARG A 106 4.11 -11.23 -3.44
C ARG A 106 4.76 -12.19 -2.45
N SER A 107 4.01 -13.16 -1.93
CA SER A 107 4.51 -14.11 -0.94
C SER A 107 5.70 -14.94 -1.45
N GLU A 108 5.69 -15.23 -2.74
CA GLU A 108 6.73 -15.97 -3.44
C GLU A 108 8.01 -15.15 -3.53
N GLU A 109 7.93 -13.90 -4.00
CA GLU A 109 9.07 -12.97 -4.10
C GLU A 109 9.67 -12.66 -2.73
N VAL A 110 8.83 -12.57 -1.68
CA VAL A 110 9.31 -12.41 -0.31
C VAL A 110 10.05 -13.67 0.17
N ALA A 111 9.53 -14.86 -0.13
CA ALA A 111 10.20 -16.11 0.22
C ALA A 111 11.57 -16.22 -0.48
N ASP A 112 11.63 -15.90 -1.77
CA ASP A 112 12.86 -15.88 -2.56
C ASP A 112 13.88 -14.88 -2.00
N THR A 113 13.43 -13.66 -1.66
CA THR A 113 14.27 -12.65 -1.02
C THR A 113 14.86 -13.12 0.32
N LEU A 114 14.10 -13.91 1.07
CA LEU A 114 14.53 -14.49 2.35
C LEU A 114 15.29 -15.81 2.17
N HIS A 115 15.50 -16.26 0.94
CA HIS A 115 16.17 -17.53 0.60
C HIS A 115 15.54 -18.74 1.30
N ILE A 116 14.22 -18.78 1.37
CA ILE A 116 13.43 -19.89 1.91
C ILE A 116 12.31 -20.28 0.95
N SER A 117 11.84 -21.53 1.06
CA SER A 117 10.69 -21.94 0.26
C SER A 117 9.40 -21.24 0.73
N PRO A 118 8.41 -21.00 -0.18
CA PRO A 118 7.10 -20.45 0.18
C PRO A 118 6.39 -21.28 1.28
N THR A 119 6.58 -22.59 1.28
CA THR A 119 6.05 -23.47 2.32
C THR A 119 6.70 -23.21 3.68
N THR A 120 8.03 -23.00 3.70
CA THR A 120 8.76 -22.63 4.92
C THR A 120 8.33 -21.27 5.43
N LEU A 121 8.17 -20.28 4.55
CA LEU A 121 7.67 -18.96 4.89
C LEU A 121 6.29 -19.07 5.58
N ARG A 122 5.35 -19.76 4.93
CA ARG A 122 3.99 -19.95 5.46
C ARG A 122 3.98 -20.62 6.83
N ARG A 123 4.81 -21.67 7.01
CA ARG A 123 4.94 -22.39 8.28
C ARG A 123 5.45 -21.48 9.40
N ARG A 124 6.50 -20.68 9.13
CA ARG A 124 7.10 -19.77 10.13
C ARG A 124 6.16 -18.65 10.52
N LEU A 125 5.47 -18.02 9.57
CA LEU A 125 4.46 -16.99 9.85
C LEU A 125 3.31 -17.55 10.71
N ARG A 126 2.86 -18.77 10.39
CA ARG A 126 1.80 -19.44 11.16
C ARG A 126 2.24 -19.76 12.59
N ALA A 127 3.50 -20.10 12.82
CA ALA A 127 4.06 -20.33 14.17
C ALA A 127 4.02 -19.05 15.02
N ASP A 128 4.11 -17.88 14.40
CA ASP A 128 3.95 -16.58 15.05
C ASP A 128 2.49 -16.09 15.10
N GLY A 129 1.51 -16.94 14.73
CA GLY A 129 0.09 -16.62 14.78
C GLY A 129 -0.40 -15.72 13.64
N THR A 130 0.36 -15.60 12.55
CA THR A 130 0.03 -14.70 11.44
C THR A 130 0.16 -15.39 10.07
N ASN A 131 -0.09 -14.65 9.01
CA ASN A 131 0.13 -15.06 7.63
C ASN A 131 0.50 -13.84 6.77
N TYR A 132 1.03 -14.10 5.57
CA TYR A 132 1.48 -13.06 4.66
C TYR A 132 0.38 -12.02 4.35
N GLN A 133 -0.84 -12.45 4.09
CA GLN A 133 -1.94 -11.54 3.74
C GLN A 133 -2.34 -10.64 4.90
N SER A 134 -2.32 -11.16 6.13
CA SER A 134 -2.57 -10.36 7.34
C SER A 134 -1.50 -9.29 7.51
N ILE A 135 -0.22 -9.66 7.39
CA ILE A 135 0.89 -8.70 7.48
C ILE A 135 0.75 -7.62 6.40
N LEU A 136 0.50 -8.01 5.15
CA LEU A 136 0.33 -7.08 4.04
C LEU A 136 -0.82 -6.09 4.28
N ASP A 137 -1.95 -6.56 4.81
CA ASP A 137 -3.11 -5.71 5.11
C ASP A 137 -2.78 -4.66 6.19
N HIS A 138 -2.11 -5.06 7.27
CA HIS A 138 -1.70 -4.15 8.34
C HIS A 138 -0.64 -3.15 7.87
N VAL A 139 0.32 -3.58 7.08
CA VAL A 139 1.34 -2.69 6.48
C VAL A 139 0.70 -1.68 5.55
N ARG A 140 -0.22 -2.11 4.69
CA ARG A 140 -0.99 -1.21 3.80
C ARG A 140 -1.74 -0.15 4.60
N ARG A 141 -2.44 -0.56 5.66
CA ARG A 141 -3.13 0.36 6.57
C ARG A 141 -2.16 1.35 7.20
N GLN A 142 -1.02 0.91 7.71
CA GLN A 142 0.00 1.76 8.33
C GLN A 142 0.57 2.77 7.32
N ARG A 143 0.94 2.33 6.12
CA ARG A 143 1.44 3.21 5.05
C ARG A 143 0.37 4.21 4.61
N CYS A 144 -0.89 3.79 4.49
CA CYS A 144 -2.01 4.67 4.18
C CYS A 144 -2.14 5.78 5.23
N THR A 145 -2.14 5.45 6.53
CA THR A 145 -2.21 6.43 7.61
C THR A 145 -1.10 7.46 7.50
N VAL A 146 0.17 7.02 7.39
CA VAL A 146 1.33 7.91 7.28
C VAL A 146 1.25 8.81 6.03
N MET A 147 0.72 8.30 4.92
CA MET A 147 0.55 9.11 3.71
C MET A 147 -0.51 10.20 3.91
N LEU A 148 -1.66 9.86 4.49
CA LEU A 148 -2.78 10.77 4.69
C LEU A 148 -2.54 11.82 5.77
N GLU A 149 -1.73 11.51 6.78
CA GLU A 149 -1.27 12.49 7.79
C GLU A 149 -0.46 13.62 7.15
N LYS A 150 0.29 13.32 6.09
CA LYS A 150 1.08 14.32 5.38
C LYS A 150 0.25 15.11 4.39
N ARG A 151 -0.58 14.47 3.62
CA ARG A 151 -1.43 15.07 2.60
C ARG A 151 -2.49 14.09 2.09
N TRP A 152 -3.71 14.58 1.90
CA TRP A 152 -4.76 13.84 1.23
C TRP A 152 -4.53 13.79 -0.28
N LEU A 153 -4.21 12.62 -0.78
CA LEU A 153 -3.97 12.35 -2.20
C LEU A 153 -5.25 11.87 -2.89
N PRO A 154 -5.32 11.89 -4.22
CA PRO A 154 -6.37 11.17 -4.95
C PRO A 154 -6.34 9.68 -4.61
N GLY A 155 -7.52 9.06 -4.42
CA GLY A 155 -7.61 7.64 -4.02
C GLY A 155 -6.90 6.69 -4.99
N LYS A 156 -6.86 7.01 -6.29
CA LYS A 156 -6.10 6.24 -7.30
C LYS A 156 -4.59 6.24 -7.00
N CYS A 157 -4.04 7.40 -6.59
CA CYS A 157 -2.61 7.49 -6.23
C CYS A 157 -2.31 6.67 -4.99
N VAL A 158 -3.16 6.78 -3.94
CA VAL A 158 -3.00 5.99 -2.72
C VAL A 158 -3.11 4.49 -3.02
N ALA A 159 -4.08 4.08 -3.82
CA ALA A 159 -4.25 2.69 -4.23
C ALA A 159 -2.99 2.13 -4.89
N TRP A 160 -2.40 2.89 -5.81
CA TRP A 160 -1.17 2.52 -6.50
C TRP A 160 0.01 2.35 -5.52
N GLU A 161 0.25 3.34 -4.67
CA GLU A 161 1.33 3.32 -3.67
C GLU A 161 1.19 2.15 -2.67
N LEU A 162 -0.04 1.74 -2.40
CA LEU A 162 -0.33 0.61 -1.53
C LEU A 162 -0.33 -0.75 -2.26
N GLY A 163 0.01 -0.77 -3.55
CA GLY A 163 0.10 -2.00 -4.32
C GLY A 163 -1.26 -2.64 -4.63
N TYR A 164 -2.30 -1.85 -4.83
CA TYR A 164 -3.58 -2.33 -5.36
C TYR A 164 -3.60 -2.20 -6.88
N ALA A 165 -3.90 -3.29 -7.58
CA ALA A 165 -4.10 -3.27 -9.03
C ALA A 165 -5.33 -2.44 -9.43
N GLU A 166 -6.35 -2.44 -8.57
CA GLU A 166 -7.62 -1.74 -8.80
C GLU A 166 -7.96 -0.81 -7.63
N VAL A 167 -8.36 0.42 -7.94
CA VAL A 167 -8.76 1.42 -6.95
C VAL A 167 -9.95 0.98 -6.10
N ASN A 168 -10.89 0.25 -6.68
CA ASN A 168 -12.06 -0.25 -5.94
C ASN A 168 -11.68 -1.23 -4.84
N SER A 169 -10.61 -2.00 -5.03
CA SER A 169 -10.08 -2.90 -4.01
C SER A 169 -9.50 -2.11 -2.83
N PHE A 170 -8.82 -1.00 -3.11
CA PHE A 170 -8.38 -0.05 -2.08
C PHE A 170 -9.56 0.56 -1.33
N TYR A 171 -10.59 1.07 -2.01
CA TYR A 171 -11.74 1.68 -1.35
C TYR A 171 -12.48 0.71 -0.42
N ARG A 172 -12.61 -0.55 -0.82
CA ARG A 172 -13.16 -1.60 0.05
C ARG A 172 -12.30 -1.86 1.28
N ALA A 173 -10.98 -1.92 1.11
CA ALA A 173 -10.04 -2.08 2.22
C ALA A 173 -10.08 -0.86 3.16
N PHE A 174 -10.05 0.35 2.61
CA PHE A 174 -10.12 1.59 3.38
C PHE A 174 -11.39 1.68 4.23
N ARG A 175 -12.55 1.36 3.64
CA ARG A 175 -13.83 1.30 4.39
C ARG A 175 -13.79 0.25 5.51
N ARG A 176 -13.17 -0.91 5.27
CA ARG A 176 -12.99 -1.93 6.30
C ARG A 176 -12.10 -1.44 7.46
N TRP A 177 -11.05 -0.66 7.17
CA TRP A 177 -10.12 -0.15 8.18
C TRP A 177 -10.67 1.01 9.00
N THR A 178 -11.47 1.89 8.38
CA THR A 178 -11.90 3.18 8.96
C THR A 178 -13.38 3.23 9.28
N GLY A 179 -14.19 2.36 8.70
CA GLY A 179 -15.67 2.42 8.76
C GLY A 179 -16.28 3.44 7.80
N HIS A 180 -15.48 4.25 7.11
CA HIS A 180 -15.94 5.36 6.25
C HIS A 180 -15.49 5.20 4.81
N ASN A 181 -16.19 5.88 3.87
CA ASN A 181 -15.71 5.95 2.51
C ASN A 181 -14.53 6.94 2.42
N TYR A 182 -13.63 6.70 1.48
CA TYR A 182 -12.45 7.55 1.27
C TYR A 182 -12.82 9.00 0.92
N SER A 183 -13.80 9.17 0.04
CA SER A 183 -14.31 10.49 -0.36
C SER A 183 -14.88 11.28 0.80
N ASP A 184 -15.65 10.64 1.67
CA ASP A 184 -16.33 11.29 2.79
C ASP A 184 -15.32 11.82 3.81
N LEU A 185 -14.34 10.99 4.17
CA LEU A 185 -13.25 11.44 5.05
C LEU A 185 -12.41 12.54 4.41
N LYS A 186 -12.11 12.43 3.11
CA LYS A 186 -11.35 13.47 2.41
C LYS A 186 -12.00 14.83 2.51
N GLN A 187 -13.32 14.91 2.38
CA GLN A 187 -14.09 16.19 2.50
C GLN A 187 -14.03 16.79 3.91
N LEU A 188 -13.81 15.98 4.95
CA LEU A 188 -13.73 16.48 6.32
C LEU A 188 -12.35 17.06 6.66
N TYR A 189 -11.31 16.72 5.90
CA TYR A 189 -9.92 17.10 6.17
C TYR A 189 -9.33 18.09 5.16
N ILE A 190 -10.10 18.52 4.16
CA ILE A 190 -9.75 19.54 3.17
C ILE A 190 -10.73 20.70 3.24
#